data_0e77127f923897f6742a2898d9d34bd0
#
_entry.id   0e77127f923897f6742a2898d9d34bd0
#
_cell.length_a   1.000
_cell.length_b   1.000
_cell.length_c   1.000
_cell.angle_alpha   90.00
_cell.angle_beta   90.00
_cell.angle_gamma   90.00
#
_symmetry.space_group_name_H-M   'P 1'
#
loop_
_entity.id
_entity.type
_entity.pdbx_description
1 polymer ?
#
loop_
_entity_poly.entity_id
_entity_poly.type
_entity_poly.pdbx_seq_one_letter_code
_entity_poly.pdbx_strand_id
1 'polypeptide(L)'
;MKYLLADAIVYNDEDGSVSLINAPDEDAQLLTCTANTIMKLLVQHHGNVVERETFLQEVWDRRGLQGSNNSLNQYISILRKMLATLLPDALFIVTVPKTGFMLSASPVRPIPS
;
A
#
# COMPACT_ATOMS: atom_id res chain seq x y z
N MET A 1 9.87 -2.17 9.15
CA MET A 1 10.47 -0.91 8.69
C MET A 1 9.39 0.13 8.49
N LYS A 2 9.69 1.37 8.81
CA LYS A 2 8.76 2.47 8.61
C LYS A 2 9.14 3.30 7.40
N TYR A 3 8.13 3.82 6.72
CA TYR A 3 8.31 4.69 5.56
C TYR A 3 7.49 5.95 5.72
N LEU A 4 8.03 7.06 5.24
CA LEU A 4 7.31 8.32 5.15
C LEU A 4 6.88 8.52 3.69
N LEU A 5 5.58 8.60 3.46
CA LEU A 5 4.99 8.71 2.13
C LEU A 5 4.49 10.13 1.91
N ALA A 6 4.96 10.77 0.84
CA ALA A 6 4.57 12.14 0.46
C ALA A 6 4.78 13.15 1.60
N ASP A 7 5.78 12.91 2.46
CA ASP A 7 6.10 13.71 3.65
C ASP A 7 4.92 13.89 4.62
N ALA A 8 3.89 13.04 4.52
CA ALA A 8 2.66 13.21 5.29
C ALA A 8 2.19 11.94 6.00
N ILE A 9 2.42 10.77 5.43
CA ILE A 9 1.89 9.51 5.96
C ILE A 9 3.03 8.60 6.40
N VAL A 10 2.91 8.06 7.61
CA VAL A 10 3.84 7.04 8.14
C VAL A 10 3.20 5.67 7.96
N TYR A 11 3.91 4.81 7.25
CA TYR A 11 3.52 3.42 7.04
C TYR A 11 4.55 2.51 7.68
N ASN A 12 4.10 1.60 8.55
CA ASN A 12 4.96 0.59 9.16
C ASN A 12 4.59 -0.78 8.59
N ASP A 13 5.50 -1.41 7.85
CA ASP A 13 5.22 -2.67 7.18
C ASP A 13 5.26 -3.88 8.13
N GLU A 14 5.78 -3.72 9.35
CA GLU A 14 5.84 -4.81 10.32
C GLU A 14 4.46 -5.08 10.94
N ASP A 15 3.72 -4.02 11.28
CA ASP A 15 2.41 -4.15 11.90
C ASP A 15 1.26 -3.73 11.00
N GLY A 16 1.55 -3.18 9.82
CA GLY A 16 0.53 -2.71 8.90
C GLY A 16 -0.13 -1.41 9.30
N SER A 17 0.50 -0.63 10.18
CA SER A 17 -0.09 0.63 10.60
C SER A 17 0.15 1.75 9.60
N VAL A 18 -0.87 2.61 9.45
CA VAL A 18 -0.84 3.78 8.55
C VAL A 18 -1.43 4.96 9.31
N SER A 19 -0.69 6.07 9.37
CA SER A 19 -1.16 7.26 10.09
C SER A 19 -0.55 8.52 9.51
N LEU A 20 -1.15 9.68 9.83
CA LEU A 20 -0.52 10.95 9.52
C LEU A 20 0.69 11.16 10.43
N ILE A 21 1.70 11.87 9.91
CA ILE A 21 2.99 12.00 10.59
C ILE A 21 2.90 12.56 12.01
N ASN A 22 1.97 13.45 12.27
CA ASN A 22 1.82 14.09 13.59
C ASN A 22 0.59 13.60 14.36
N ALA A 23 -0.06 12.53 13.89
CA ALA A 23 -1.24 12.00 14.55
C ALA A 23 -0.85 11.13 15.74
N PRO A 24 -1.72 11.07 16.79
CA PRO A 24 -1.51 10.15 17.89
C PRO A 24 -1.56 8.70 17.41
N ASP A 25 -0.84 7.80 18.10
CA ASP A 25 -0.80 6.38 17.74
C ASP A 25 -2.21 5.76 17.73
N GLU A 26 -3.10 6.24 18.59
CA GLU A 26 -4.48 5.76 18.66
C GLU A 26 -5.30 6.04 17.41
N ASP A 27 -4.87 7.00 16.59
CA ASP A 27 -5.54 7.33 15.34
C ASP A 27 -4.97 6.53 14.15
N ALA A 28 -3.94 5.73 14.38
CA ALA A 28 -3.37 4.89 13.33
C ALA A 28 -4.38 3.83 12.89
N GLN A 29 -4.46 3.62 11.59
CA GLN A 29 -5.28 2.56 11.02
C GLN A 29 -4.42 1.35 10.75
N LEU A 30 -5.00 0.16 10.92
CA LEU A 30 -4.29 -1.10 10.71
C LEU A 30 -4.80 -1.78 9.45
N LEU A 31 -3.86 -2.17 8.61
CA LEU A 31 -4.16 -2.96 7.42
C LEU A 31 -4.30 -4.44 7.80
N THR A 32 -5.18 -5.15 7.10
CA THR A 32 -5.20 -6.60 7.19
C THR A 32 -3.89 -7.16 6.65
N CYS A 33 -3.59 -8.40 6.97
CA CYS A 33 -2.36 -9.05 6.50
C CYS A 33 -2.24 -8.99 4.97
N THR A 34 -3.32 -9.28 4.26
CA THR A 34 -3.33 -9.26 2.79
C THR A 34 -3.12 -7.85 2.25
N ALA A 35 -3.85 -6.86 2.80
CA ALA A 35 -3.69 -5.47 2.37
C ALA A 35 -2.28 -4.95 2.66
N ASN A 36 -1.72 -5.34 3.79
CA ASN A 36 -0.36 -4.96 4.15
C ASN A 36 0.66 -5.52 3.16
N THR A 37 0.51 -6.76 2.74
CA THR A 37 1.41 -7.37 1.75
C THR A 37 1.34 -6.61 0.42
N ILE A 38 0.15 -6.22 -0.01
CA ILE A 38 -0.04 -5.43 -1.24
C ILE A 38 0.64 -4.07 -1.10
N MET A 39 0.41 -3.38 0.01
CA MET A 39 1.01 -2.07 0.27
C MET A 39 2.54 -2.16 0.30
N LYS A 40 3.06 -3.19 0.91
CA LYS A 40 4.50 -3.44 0.99
C LYS A 40 5.12 -3.58 -0.40
N LEU A 41 4.48 -4.34 -1.29
CA LEU A 41 4.94 -4.48 -2.67
C LEU A 41 4.94 -3.13 -3.39
N LEU A 42 3.88 -2.35 -3.21
CA LEU A 42 3.80 -1.03 -3.83
C LEU A 42 4.91 -0.11 -3.34
N VAL A 43 5.20 -0.11 -2.05
CA VAL A 43 6.25 0.74 -1.46
C VAL A 43 7.64 0.28 -1.91
N GLN A 44 7.89 -1.03 -1.95
CA GLN A 44 9.18 -1.57 -2.39
C GLN A 44 9.48 -1.22 -3.84
N HIS A 45 8.45 -1.08 -4.66
CA HIS A 45 8.57 -0.77 -6.08
C HIS A 45 8.07 0.63 -6.43
N HIS A 46 8.05 1.55 -5.45
CA HIS A 46 7.51 2.89 -5.68
C HIS A 46 8.13 3.54 -6.93
N GLY A 47 7.30 4.23 -7.69
CA GLY A 47 7.71 4.82 -8.95
C GLY A 47 7.73 3.83 -10.13
N ASN A 48 7.56 2.55 -9.87
CA ASN A 48 7.54 1.50 -10.90
C ASN A 48 6.23 0.73 -10.83
N VAL A 49 5.79 0.23 -11.98
CA VAL A 49 4.56 -0.56 -12.06
C VAL A 49 4.80 -1.95 -11.51
N VAL A 50 3.91 -2.40 -10.61
CA VAL A 50 3.87 -3.80 -10.16
C VAL A 50 2.78 -4.50 -10.96
N GLU A 51 3.15 -5.56 -11.68
CA GLU A 51 2.21 -6.29 -12.52
C GLU A 51 1.17 -7.04 -11.70
N ARG A 52 -0.03 -7.21 -12.24
CA ARG A 52 -1.10 -7.97 -11.57
C ARG A 52 -0.64 -9.36 -11.20
N GLU A 53 0.08 -10.02 -12.10
CA GLU A 53 0.61 -11.37 -11.86
C GLU A 53 1.52 -11.41 -10.63
N THR A 54 2.36 -10.40 -10.46
CA THR A 54 3.24 -10.29 -9.30
C THR A 54 2.44 -10.22 -8.00
N PHE A 55 1.37 -9.42 -7.97
CA PHE A 55 0.49 -9.36 -6.81
C PHE A 55 -0.14 -10.71 -6.52
N LEU A 56 -0.64 -11.39 -7.55
CA LEU A 56 -1.31 -12.68 -7.35
C LEU A 56 -0.33 -13.72 -6.81
N GLN A 57 0.89 -13.75 -7.33
CA GLN A 57 1.92 -14.67 -6.85
C GLN A 57 2.38 -14.36 -5.43
N GLU A 58 2.74 -13.13 -5.16
CA GLU A 58 3.35 -12.75 -3.88
C GLU A 58 2.33 -12.69 -2.74
N VAL A 59 1.09 -12.32 -3.03
CA VAL A 59 0.08 -12.13 -1.99
C VAL A 59 -0.71 -13.40 -1.70
N TRP A 60 -1.03 -14.18 -2.72
CA TRP A 60 -1.88 -15.37 -2.57
C TRP A 60 -1.14 -16.67 -2.81
N ASP A 61 -0.49 -16.84 -3.95
CA ASP A 61 0.12 -18.12 -4.33
C ASP A 61 1.19 -18.56 -3.34
N ARG A 62 2.03 -17.64 -2.89
CA ARG A 62 3.09 -17.92 -1.91
C ARG A 62 2.54 -18.46 -0.59
N ARG A 63 1.31 -18.09 -0.25
CA ARG A 63 0.67 -18.47 1.00
C ARG A 63 -0.24 -19.69 0.83
N GLY A 64 -0.17 -20.34 -0.32
CA GLY A 64 -1.02 -21.48 -0.62
C GLY A 64 -2.48 -21.11 -0.87
N LEU A 65 -2.75 -19.86 -1.16
CA LEU A 65 -4.10 -19.36 -1.41
C LEU A 65 -4.27 -19.07 -2.90
N GLN A 66 -5.51 -18.97 -3.34
CA GLN A 66 -5.82 -18.61 -4.72
C GLN A 66 -6.39 -17.21 -4.78
N GLY A 67 -5.69 -16.32 -5.48
CA GLY A 67 -6.15 -14.96 -5.71
C GLY A 67 -6.88 -14.81 -7.02
N SER A 68 -7.49 -13.65 -7.21
CA SER A 68 -8.15 -13.28 -8.45
C SER A 68 -7.96 -11.80 -8.71
N ASN A 69 -8.12 -11.39 -9.96
CA ASN A 69 -8.10 -9.98 -10.31
C ASN A 69 -9.17 -9.19 -9.57
N ASN A 70 -10.32 -9.80 -9.33
CA ASN A 70 -11.40 -9.16 -8.59
C ASN A 70 -11.00 -8.90 -7.14
N SER A 71 -10.40 -9.88 -6.47
CA SER A 71 -9.88 -9.70 -5.10
C SER A 71 -8.82 -8.62 -5.04
N LEU A 72 -7.90 -8.62 -5.98
CA LEU A 72 -6.85 -7.59 -6.05
C LEU A 72 -7.47 -6.20 -6.20
N ASN A 73 -8.43 -6.04 -7.09
CA ASN A 73 -9.11 -4.76 -7.30
C ASN A 73 -9.81 -4.28 -6.03
N GLN A 74 -10.44 -5.20 -5.28
CA GLN A 74 -11.10 -4.87 -4.02
C GLN A 74 -10.10 -4.34 -2.99
N TYR A 75 -8.96 -4.99 -2.83
CA TYR A 75 -7.94 -4.55 -1.89
C TYR A 75 -7.32 -3.21 -2.30
N ILE A 76 -7.10 -2.99 -3.59
CA ILE A 76 -6.62 -1.71 -4.08
C ILE A 76 -7.63 -0.60 -3.74
N SER A 77 -8.93 -0.86 -3.90
CA SER A 77 -9.97 0.10 -3.52
C SER A 77 -9.96 0.41 -2.02
N ILE A 78 -9.76 -0.61 -1.19
CA ILE A 78 -9.67 -0.43 0.26
C ILE A 78 -8.48 0.46 0.62
N LEU A 79 -7.32 0.19 0.02
CA LEU A 79 -6.12 0.99 0.26
C LEU A 79 -6.31 2.44 -0.20
N ARG A 80 -6.91 2.65 -1.37
CA ARG A 80 -7.19 3.99 -1.87
C ARG A 80 -8.09 4.77 -0.92
N LYS A 81 -9.14 4.13 -0.42
CA LYS A 81 -10.07 4.78 0.52
C LYS A 81 -9.37 5.15 1.82
N MET A 82 -8.56 4.25 2.35
CA MET A 82 -7.83 4.50 3.59
C MET A 82 -6.87 5.67 3.43
N LEU A 83 -6.09 5.69 2.36
CA LEU A 83 -5.13 6.76 2.10
C LEU A 83 -5.86 8.09 1.83
N ALA A 84 -6.98 8.06 1.13
CA ALA A 84 -7.79 9.26 0.89
C ALA A 84 -8.40 9.82 2.16
N THR A 85 -8.71 8.98 3.14
CA THR A 85 -9.19 9.43 4.46
C THR A 85 -8.11 10.22 5.19
N LEU A 86 -6.85 9.79 5.05
CA LEU A 86 -5.73 10.45 5.69
C LEU A 86 -5.26 11.69 4.93
N LEU A 87 -5.24 11.64 3.62
CA LEU A 87 -4.76 12.72 2.77
C LEU A 87 -5.62 12.80 1.49
N PRO A 88 -6.77 13.48 1.55
CA PRO A 88 -7.79 13.42 0.49
C PRO A 88 -7.33 13.91 -0.88
N ASP A 89 -6.42 14.88 -0.91
CA ASP A 89 -5.99 15.50 -2.17
C ASP A 89 -4.85 14.76 -2.86
N ALA A 90 -4.33 13.69 -2.25
CA ALA A 90 -3.19 12.97 -2.81
C ALA A 90 -3.64 11.71 -3.55
N LEU A 91 -3.06 11.49 -4.71
CA LEU A 91 -3.26 10.26 -5.48
C LEU A 91 -2.05 9.36 -5.24
N PHE A 92 -2.23 8.33 -4.41
CA PHE A 92 -1.13 7.43 -4.06
C PHE A 92 -1.00 6.24 -5.00
N ILE A 93 -2.10 5.61 -5.37
CA ILE A 93 -2.08 4.39 -6.17
C ILE A 93 -2.70 4.67 -7.54
N VAL A 94 -1.89 4.46 -8.57
CA VAL A 94 -2.31 4.69 -9.96
C VAL A 94 -2.56 3.34 -10.62
N THR A 95 -3.67 3.24 -11.34
CA THR A 95 -3.94 2.07 -12.19
C THR A 95 -3.22 2.26 -13.51
N VAL A 96 -2.41 1.28 -13.89
CA VAL A 96 -1.81 1.23 -15.23
C VAL A 96 -2.63 0.20 -16.02
N PRO A 97 -3.44 0.65 -16.99
CA PRO A 97 -4.37 -0.24 -17.69
C PRO A 97 -3.67 -1.44 -18.29
N LYS A 98 -4.27 -2.61 -18.13
CA LYS A 98 -3.79 -3.90 -18.65
C LYS A 98 -2.46 -4.38 -18.08
N THR A 99 -1.83 -3.62 -17.19
CA THR A 99 -0.52 -3.97 -16.62
C THR A 99 -0.59 -4.22 -15.14
N GLY A 100 -0.95 -3.22 -14.34
CA GLY A 100 -0.98 -3.36 -12.89
C GLY A 100 -1.21 -2.05 -12.18
N PHE A 101 -0.50 -1.90 -11.06
CA PHE A 101 -0.65 -0.73 -10.19
C PHE A 101 0.71 -0.19 -9.81
N MET A 102 0.76 1.11 -9.52
CA MET A 102 1.99 1.79 -9.15
C MET A 102 1.72 2.73 -7.98
N LEU A 103 2.65 2.78 -7.04
CA LEU A 103 2.64 3.79 -5.99
C LEU A 103 3.28 5.07 -6.54
N SER A 104 2.49 6.12 -6.68
CA SER A 104 2.95 7.40 -7.21
C SER A 104 3.28 8.42 -6.14
N ALA A 105 3.16 8.03 -4.86
CA ALA A 105 3.53 8.92 -3.76
C ALA A 105 4.99 9.36 -3.89
N SER A 106 5.24 10.62 -3.69
CA SER A 106 6.60 11.17 -3.77
C SER A 106 6.73 12.29 -2.75
N PRO A 107 7.81 12.30 -1.95
CA PRO A 107 8.83 11.27 -1.88
C PRO A 107 8.39 10.04 -1.08
N VAL A 108 9.10 8.93 -1.22
CA VAL A 108 9.01 7.77 -0.35
C VAL A 108 10.35 7.62 0.36
N ARG A 109 10.35 7.77 1.67
CA ARG A 109 11.58 7.78 2.46
C ARG A 109 11.53 6.74 3.57
N PRO A 110 12.55 5.88 3.71
CA PRO A 110 12.61 5.01 4.87
C PRO A 110 12.88 5.84 6.13
N ILE A 111 12.24 5.47 7.22
CA ILE A 111 12.43 6.11 8.53
C ILE A 111 13.25 5.16 9.39
N PRO A 112 14.44 5.55 9.84
CA PRO A 112 15.22 4.72 10.76
C PRO A 112 14.44 4.51 12.06
N SER A 113 14.50 3.31 12.58
CA SER A 113 13.87 2.98 13.86
C SER A 113 14.84 3.20 15.02
#